data_599402abdc5f171d8bc52f23597bd34b
#
_entry.id   599402abdc5f171d8bc52f23597bd34b
#
_cell.length_a   1.000
_cell.length_b   1.000
_cell.length_c   1.000
_cell.angle_alpha   90.00
_cell.angle_beta   90.00
_cell.angle_gamma   90.00
#
_symmetry.space_group_name_H-M   'P 1'
#
loop_
_entity.id
_entity.type
_entity.pdbx_description
1 polymer ?
#
loop_
_entity_poly.entity_id
_entity_poly.type
_entity_poly.pdbx_seq_one_letter_code
_entity_poly.pdbx_strand_id
1 'polypeptide(L)'
;TEDEDLNGDVSALAQDAGIPVNVADRLSLCTFIIPAVIDRSPILVAVSSGGEAPILSRVLRARLETFVPAGLGRLARFVGAIRDRVQDAVPAGTGRRRFWEDFIDGPIAEYILAGQEDAARNLLDETLNEAVEDRKSGQPSNPEGEVYLVGSGPGDPDLLTFRALRLMQRADVVLHDRLVPASILDLVRRDAERVFVGKKPGDQALRQEQISRLMIDLARQGKRVLRLKSGDPFVFGRGGEEIEVLSSGGIPFQVVPGITAANGCASYAGIPLTHRDHAQSCMFVTGHMKDERLDLNWQAMVQPRQTLVVYMGLRSLPEFTEKLIAHGADPTTPAAIIDKGTRDQQQVITGALDRLAVLAAEAKLGGPTTIIIGTVVTLRDNLSWFKPRNSG
;
A
#
# COMPACT_ATOMS: atom_id res chain seq x y z
N THR A 1 -18.08 28.95 32.01
CA THR A 1 -18.58 30.32 32.08
C THR A 1 -17.63 31.25 31.32
N GLU A 2 -17.95 32.52 31.17
CA GLU A 2 -17.04 33.54 30.63
C GLU A 2 -16.03 34.05 31.67
N ASP A 3 -16.27 33.73 32.96
CA ASP A 3 -15.41 34.08 34.08
C ASP A 3 -14.22 33.12 34.16
N GLU A 4 -13.02 33.62 33.86
CA GLU A 4 -11.79 32.85 33.81
C GLU A 4 -11.31 32.35 35.19
N ASP A 5 -11.46 33.20 36.22
CA ASP A 5 -11.04 32.86 37.58
C ASP A 5 -11.94 31.74 38.14
N LEU A 6 -13.25 31.84 37.94
CA LEU A 6 -14.18 30.79 38.32
C LEU A 6 -13.91 29.46 37.58
N ASN A 7 -13.60 29.52 36.29
CA ASN A 7 -13.26 28.34 35.53
C ASN A 7 -11.97 27.67 36.08
N GLY A 8 -10.98 28.45 36.46
CA GLY A 8 -9.73 27.98 37.10
C GLY A 8 -10.00 27.28 38.44
N ASP A 9 -10.77 27.95 39.31
CA ASP A 9 -11.11 27.43 40.65
C ASP A 9 -11.92 26.12 40.56
N VAL A 10 -12.95 26.09 39.70
CA VAL A 10 -13.75 24.85 39.48
C VAL A 10 -12.90 23.72 38.90
N SER A 11 -11.99 24.04 37.97
CA SER A 11 -11.09 23.04 37.41
C SER A 11 -10.16 22.47 38.48
N ALA A 12 -9.55 23.32 39.32
CA ALA A 12 -8.66 22.86 40.38
C ALA A 12 -9.41 21.99 41.41
N LEU A 13 -10.60 22.42 41.86
CA LEU A 13 -11.42 21.64 42.78
C LEU A 13 -11.83 20.27 42.20
N ALA A 14 -12.17 20.22 40.92
CA ALA A 14 -12.52 18.97 40.26
C ALA A 14 -11.30 18.02 40.15
N GLN A 15 -10.12 18.54 39.80
CA GLN A 15 -8.88 17.76 39.72
C GLN A 15 -8.46 17.22 41.10
N ASP A 16 -8.55 18.05 42.15
CA ASP A 16 -8.27 17.63 43.55
C ASP A 16 -9.22 16.52 44.01
N ALA A 17 -10.46 16.56 43.55
CA ALA A 17 -11.47 15.55 43.83
C ALA A 17 -11.36 14.29 42.92
N GLY A 18 -10.42 14.24 41.97
CA GLY A 18 -10.27 13.16 40.99
C GLY A 18 -11.41 13.09 39.97
N ILE A 19 -12.13 14.19 39.76
CA ILE A 19 -13.23 14.28 38.80
C ILE A 19 -12.72 14.79 37.46
N PRO A 20 -12.95 14.08 36.32
CA PRO A 20 -12.63 14.60 35.01
C PRO A 20 -13.29 15.92 34.71
N VAL A 21 -12.53 16.89 34.20
CA VAL A 21 -13.03 18.25 33.92
C VAL A 21 -12.71 18.64 32.46
N ASN A 22 -13.71 19.25 31.81
CA ASN A 22 -13.55 19.90 30.53
C ASN A 22 -14.11 21.33 30.59
N VAL A 23 -13.25 22.29 30.25
CA VAL A 23 -13.58 23.71 30.21
C VAL A 23 -13.61 24.17 28.76
N ALA A 24 -14.75 24.69 28.31
CA ALA A 24 -14.89 25.14 26.92
C ALA A 24 -13.87 26.23 26.60
N ASP A 25 -13.21 26.09 25.46
CA ASP A 25 -12.20 27.01 24.93
C ASP A 25 -10.96 27.25 25.82
N ARG A 26 -10.74 26.41 26.85
CA ARG A 26 -9.60 26.48 27.79
C ARG A 26 -8.93 25.14 27.95
N LEU A 27 -8.11 24.77 26.96
CA LEU A 27 -7.42 23.47 26.91
C LEU A 27 -6.53 23.20 28.16
N SER A 28 -5.88 24.24 28.69
CA SER A 28 -5.01 24.14 29.85
C SER A 28 -5.75 23.77 31.17
N LEU A 29 -7.05 23.97 31.22
CA LEU A 29 -7.90 23.64 32.38
C LEU A 29 -8.62 22.29 32.21
N CYS A 30 -8.39 21.58 31.09
CA CYS A 30 -9.07 20.32 30.79
C CYS A 30 -8.20 19.10 31.19
N THR A 31 -8.84 18.11 31.81
CA THR A 31 -8.24 16.77 31.99
C THR A 31 -8.65 15.79 30.89
N PHE A 32 -9.68 16.12 30.11
CA PHE A 32 -10.07 15.38 28.92
C PHE A 32 -10.69 16.32 27.88
N ILE A 33 -10.70 15.89 26.62
CA ILE A 33 -11.32 16.62 25.52
C ILE A 33 -12.49 15.83 24.98
N ILE A 34 -13.64 16.47 24.83
CA ILE A 34 -14.83 15.87 24.23
C ILE A 34 -14.59 15.76 22.71
N PRO A 35 -14.58 14.54 22.15
CA PRO A 35 -14.42 14.36 20.72
C PRO A 35 -15.67 14.77 19.94
N ALA A 36 -15.52 15.04 18.66
CA ALA A 36 -16.64 15.12 17.73
C ALA A 36 -17.17 13.72 17.45
N VAL A 37 -18.44 13.42 17.81
CA VAL A 37 -19.00 12.06 17.76
C VAL A 37 -20.03 11.94 16.65
N ILE A 38 -20.00 10.79 15.95
CA ILE A 38 -21.09 10.25 15.12
C ILE A 38 -21.69 9.11 15.91
N ASP A 39 -22.93 9.27 16.33
CA ASP A 39 -23.64 8.24 17.08
C ASP A 39 -24.55 7.42 16.15
N ARG A 40 -24.26 6.13 16.08
CA ARG A 40 -25.05 5.07 15.44
C ARG A 40 -25.21 3.91 16.43
N SER A 41 -25.53 4.23 17.67
CA SER A 41 -25.55 3.27 18.77
C SER A 41 -26.09 1.90 18.37
N PRO A 42 -25.35 0.82 18.70
CA PRO A 42 -24.18 0.76 19.60
C PRO A 42 -22.81 1.11 18.93
N ILE A 43 -22.78 1.51 17.67
CA ILE A 43 -21.57 1.96 17.00
C ILE A 43 -21.36 3.46 17.24
N LEU A 44 -20.17 3.82 17.70
CA LEU A 44 -19.75 5.21 17.88
C LEU A 44 -18.47 5.46 17.09
N VAL A 45 -18.42 6.58 16.36
CA VAL A 45 -17.19 7.06 15.71
C VAL A 45 -16.83 8.41 16.34
N ALA A 46 -15.65 8.49 16.95
CA ALA A 46 -15.17 9.67 17.64
C ALA A 46 -13.92 10.22 16.94
N VAL A 47 -13.89 11.54 16.69
CA VAL A 47 -12.76 12.24 16.08
C VAL A 47 -12.27 13.31 17.05
N SER A 48 -11.01 13.24 17.44
CA SER A 48 -10.38 14.23 18.34
C SER A 48 -9.04 14.69 17.75
N SER A 49 -8.73 15.95 17.97
CA SER A 49 -7.40 16.54 17.70
C SER A 49 -6.62 16.84 18.99
N GLY A 50 -7.05 16.28 20.13
CA GLY A 50 -6.44 16.61 21.42
C GLY A 50 -6.67 18.07 21.88
N GLY A 51 -7.61 18.78 21.25
CA GLY A 51 -7.85 20.21 21.50
C GLY A 51 -7.07 21.16 20.61
N GLU A 52 -6.07 20.68 19.84
CA GLU A 52 -5.22 21.54 19.00
C GLU A 52 -5.95 22.10 17.77
N ALA A 53 -6.85 21.33 17.16
CA ALA A 53 -7.55 21.73 15.94
C ALA A 53 -9.03 21.32 15.93
N PRO A 54 -9.91 21.96 16.75
CA PRO A 54 -11.32 21.61 16.86
C PRO A 54 -12.08 21.70 15.52
N ILE A 55 -11.71 22.68 14.69
CA ILE A 55 -12.31 22.87 13.36
C ILE A 55 -12.00 21.65 12.46
N LEU A 56 -10.78 21.13 12.51
CA LEU A 56 -10.39 19.94 11.73
C LEU A 56 -11.18 18.72 12.17
N SER A 57 -11.33 18.49 13.47
CA SER A 57 -12.13 17.39 14.02
C SER A 57 -13.60 17.48 13.56
N ARG A 58 -14.18 18.68 13.55
CA ARG A 58 -15.55 18.93 13.06
C ARG A 58 -15.68 18.65 11.55
N VAL A 59 -14.72 19.11 10.74
CA VAL A 59 -14.73 18.88 9.29
C VAL A 59 -14.59 17.39 8.98
N LEU A 60 -13.69 16.68 9.67
CA LEU A 60 -13.52 15.24 9.51
C LEU A 60 -14.78 14.47 9.94
N ARG A 61 -15.40 14.84 11.07
CA ARG A 61 -16.68 14.27 11.48
C ARG A 61 -17.74 14.45 10.39
N ALA A 62 -17.90 15.66 9.84
CA ALA A 62 -18.89 15.94 8.81
C ALA A 62 -18.65 15.11 7.52
N ARG A 63 -17.39 14.88 7.14
CA ARG A 63 -17.04 13.99 6.02
C ARG A 63 -17.36 12.52 6.35
N LEU A 64 -16.99 12.05 7.53
CA LEU A 64 -17.26 10.67 7.96
C LEU A 64 -18.77 10.40 8.09
N GLU A 65 -19.60 11.40 8.41
CA GLU A 65 -21.06 11.29 8.48
C GLU A 65 -21.65 10.73 7.17
N THR A 66 -21.04 11.04 6.02
CA THR A 66 -21.50 10.56 4.70
C THR A 66 -21.13 9.10 4.44
N PHE A 67 -20.12 8.56 5.14
CA PHE A 67 -19.66 7.17 4.99
C PHE A 67 -20.28 6.22 6.03
N VAL A 68 -20.86 6.76 7.11
CA VAL A 68 -21.43 5.98 8.22
C VAL A 68 -22.95 5.97 8.11
N PRO A 69 -23.58 4.93 7.51
CA PRO A 69 -25.02 4.90 7.27
C PRO A 69 -25.83 5.04 8.56
N ALA A 70 -26.98 5.69 8.48
CA ALA A 70 -27.90 5.81 9.62
C ALA A 70 -28.35 4.46 10.17
N GLY A 71 -28.45 3.43 9.29
CA GLY A 71 -28.84 2.08 9.64
C GLY A 71 -27.76 1.23 10.33
N LEU A 72 -26.51 1.73 10.47
CA LEU A 72 -25.40 0.94 10.99
C LEU A 72 -25.65 0.37 12.39
N GLY A 73 -26.36 1.11 13.25
CA GLY A 73 -26.75 0.65 14.58
C GLY A 73 -27.74 -0.53 14.54
N ARG A 74 -28.64 -0.58 13.53
CA ARG A 74 -29.51 -1.76 13.30
C ARG A 74 -28.68 -2.97 12.89
N LEU A 75 -27.75 -2.77 11.95
CA LEU A 75 -26.84 -3.82 11.51
C LEU A 75 -26.03 -4.38 12.69
N ALA A 76 -25.48 -3.54 13.53
CA ALA A 76 -24.71 -3.97 14.70
C ALA A 76 -25.54 -4.78 15.69
N ARG A 77 -26.80 -4.37 15.98
CA ARG A 77 -27.72 -5.13 16.85
C ARG A 77 -28.10 -6.47 16.23
N PHE A 78 -28.35 -6.49 14.92
CA PHE A 78 -28.65 -7.72 14.21
C PHE A 78 -27.47 -8.70 14.27
N VAL A 79 -26.25 -8.25 13.99
CA VAL A 79 -25.01 -9.04 14.13
C VAL A 79 -24.86 -9.60 15.53
N GLY A 80 -25.12 -8.78 16.57
CA GLY A 80 -25.10 -9.24 17.97
C GLY A 80 -26.10 -10.35 18.24
N ALA A 81 -27.34 -10.24 17.73
CA ALA A 81 -28.40 -11.21 17.94
C ALA A 81 -28.17 -12.56 17.23
N ILE A 82 -27.43 -12.58 16.14
CA ILE A 82 -27.18 -13.83 15.37
C ILE A 82 -25.82 -14.46 15.69
N ARG A 83 -25.00 -13.84 16.53
CA ARG A 83 -23.61 -14.23 16.78
C ARG A 83 -23.47 -15.70 17.18
N ASP A 84 -24.29 -16.16 18.10
CA ASP A 84 -24.24 -17.55 18.62
C ASP A 84 -24.64 -18.54 17.53
N ARG A 85 -25.68 -18.24 16.76
CA ARG A 85 -26.12 -19.08 15.63
C ARG A 85 -25.00 -19.25 14.59
N VAL A 86 -24.28 -18.17 14.29
CA VAL A 86 -23.12 -18.23 13.37
C VAL A 86 -21.97 -19.03 13.98
N GLN A 87 -21.75 -18.93 15.30
CA GLN A 87 -20.72 -19.70 15.98
C GLN A 87 -20.99 -21.21 15.92
N ASP A 88 -22.25 -21.61 15.99
CA ASP A 88 -22.68 -23.02 15.94
C ASP A 88 -22.60 -23.57 14.50
N ALA A 89 -23.00 -22.78 13.50
CA ALA A 89 -23.06 -23.20 12.11
C ALA A 89 -21.69 -23.16 11.40
N VAL A 90 -20.88 -22.10 11.65
CA VAL A 90 -19.64 -21.84 10.93
C VAL A 90 -18.42 -22.10 11.82
N PRO A 91 -17.47 -22.96 11.38
CA PRO A 91 -16.27 -23.29 12.15
C PRO A 91 -15.41 -22.06 12.48
N ALA A 92 -14.75 -22.08 13.63
CA ALA A 92 -13.81 -21.02 14.02
C ALA A 92 -12.65 -20.90 13.02
N GLY A 93 -12.06 -19.71 12.95
CA GLY A 93 -10.92 -19.41 12.08
C GLY A 93 -11.30 -18.66 10.80
N THR A 94 -10.63 -18.99 9.71
CA THR A 94 -10.76 -18.27 8.40
C THR A 94 -12.18 -18.31 7.85
N GLY A 95 -12.89 -19.46 7.98
CA GLY A 95 -14.27 -19.62 7.47
C GLY A 95 -15.25 -18.66 8.15
N ARG A 96 -15.23 -18.59 9.49
CA ARG A 96 -16.12 -17.68 10.25
C ARG A 96 -15.82 -16.22 9.97
N ARG A 97 -14.56 -15.86 9.80
CA ARG A 97 -14.18 -14.50 9.44
C ARG A 97 -14.71 -14.13 8.06
N ARG A 98 -14.54 -15.01 7.06
CA ARG A 98 -15.09 -14.79 5.70
C ARG A 98 -16.59 -14.64 5.71
N PHE A 99 -17.28 -15.49 6.46
CA PHE A 99 -18.73 -15.37 6.63
C PHE A 99 -19.11 -13.95 7.09
N TRP A 100 -18.42 -13.41 8.11
CA TRP A 100 -18.71 -12.04 8.59
C TRP A 100 -18.32 -10.95 7.59
N GLU A 101 -17.22 -11.11 6.86
CA GLU A 101 -16.82 -10.17 5.80
C GLU A 101 -17.87 -10.17 4.67
N ASP A 102 -18.27 -11.34 4.20
CA ASP A 102 -19.27 -11.48 3.13
C ASP A 102 -20.67 -11.06 3.60
N PHE A 103 -20.99 -11.26 4.87
CA PHE A 103 -22.21 -10.75 5.50
C PHE A 103 -22.26 -9.22 5.50
N ILE A 104 -21.17 -8.56 5.93
CA ILE A 104 -21.10 -7.08 6.05
C ILE A 104 -21.07 -6.41 4.67
N ASP A 105 -20.38 -7.00 3.70
CA ASP A 105 -20.26 -6.47 2.34
C ASP A 105 -21.34 -7.02 1.38
N GLY A 106 -22.25 -7.85 1.88
CA GLY A 106 -23.22 -8.60 1.09
C GLY A 106 -24.67 -8.14 1.22
N PRO A 107 -25.58 -8.82 0.51
CA PRO A 107 -26.99 -8.45 0.44
C PRO A 107 -27.73 -8.51 1.78
N ILE A 108 -27.30 -9.34 2.71
CA ILE A 108 -27.92 -9.43 4.05
C ILE A 108 -27.77 -8.07 4.78
N ALA A 109 -26.57 -7.49 4.77
CA ALA A 109 -26.35 -6.16 5.38
C ALA A 109 -27.13 -5.06 4.65
N GLU A 110 -27.23 -5.12 3.32
CA GLU A 110 -28.01 -4.16 2.54
C GLU A 110 -29.49 -4.20 2.91
N TYR A 111 -30.10 -5.40 3.06
CA TYR A 111 -31.49 -5.54 3.55
C TYR A 111 -31.67 -4.91 4.94
N ILE A 112 -30.74 -5.11 5.85
CA ILE A 112 -30.81 -4.53 7.21
C ILE A 112 -30.68 -3.02 7.16
N LEU A 113 -29.75 -2.49 6.37
CA LEU A 113 -29.54 -1.04 6.18
C LEU A 113 -30.78 -0.40 5.57
N ALA A 114 -31.48 -1.11 4.69
CA ALA A 114 -32.75 -0.69 4.08
C ALA A 114 -33.98 -0.86 5.01
N GLY A 115 -33.82 -1.49 6.20
CA GLY A 115 -34.92 -1.75 7.13
C GLY A 115 -35.75 -2.99 6.82
N GLN A 116 -35.26 -3.88 5.93
CA GLN A 116 -35.93 -5.11 5.50
C GLN A 116 -35.41 -6.33 6.28
N GLU A 117 -35.63 -6.32 7.62
CA GLU A 117 -35.06 -7.32 8.51
C GLU A 117 -35.56 -8.75 8.23
N ASP A 118 -36.80 -8.93 7.81
CA ASP A 118 -37.37 -10.25 7.50
C ASP A 118 -36.66 -10.88 6.27
N ALA A 119 -36.42 -10.11 5.23
CA ALA A 119 -35.66 -10.55 4.06
C ALA A 119 -34.23 -10.93 4.44
N ALA A 120 -33.60 -10.13 5.32
CA ALA A 120 -32.27 -10.40 5.84
C ALA A 120 -32.22 -11.71 6.64
N ARG A 121 -33.26 -12.00 7.46
CA ARG A 121 -33.35 -13.24 8.25
C ARG A 121 -33.51 -14.46 7.35
N ASN A 122 -34.37 -14.40 6.36
CA ASN A 122 -34.60 -15.51 5.43
C ASN A 122 -33.30 -15.87 4.68
N LEU A 123 -32.62 -14.86 4.11
CA LEU A 123 -31.36 -15.08 3.40
C LEU A 123 -30.25 -15.59 4.34
N LEU A 124 -30.19 -15.11 5.60
CA LEU A 124 -29.28 -15.64 6.59
C LEU A 124 -29.55 -17.10 6.89
N ASP A 125 -30.84 -17.49 7.06
CA ASP A 125 -31.23 -18.87 7.35
C ASP A 125 -30.81 -19.82 6.21
N GLU A 126 -31.00 -19.40 4.96
CA GLU A 126 -30.52 -20.11 3.78
C GLU A 126 -29.01 -20.30 3.83
N THR A 127 -28.25 -19.20 4.02
CA THR A 127 -26.79 -19.20 4.05
C THR A 127 -26.23 -20.10 5.20
N LEU A 128 -26.86 -20.06 6.37
CA LEU A 128 -26.43 -20.89 7.50
C LEU A 128 -26.77 -22.37 7.28
N ASN A 129 -27.89 -22.69 6.66
CA ASN A 129 -28.27 -24.07 6.33
C ASN A 129 -27.29 -24.66 5.31
N GLU A 130 -26.92 -23.92 4.26
CA GLU A 130 -25.89 -24.31 3.29
C GLU A 130 -24.56 -24.60 3.99
N ALA A 131 -24.11 -23.72 4.89
CA ALA A 131 -22.87 -23.90 5.65
C ALA A 131 -22.89 -25.16 6.55
N VAL A 132 -24.05 -25.52 7.10
CA VAL A 132 -24.23 -26.75 7.91
C VAL A 132 -24.24 -28.00 7.03
N GLU A 133 -24.85 -27.94 5.85
CA GLU A 133 -24.89 -29.06 4.90
C GLU A 133 -23.49 -29.34 4.31
N ASP A 134 -22.77 -28.35 3.94
CA ASP A 134 -21.36 -28.44 3.49
C ASP A 134 -20.49 -29.12 4.56
N ARG A 135 -20.68 -28.74 5.81
CA ARG A 135 -19.99 -29.39 6.96
C ARG A 135 -20.32 -30.85 7.10
N LYS A 136 -21.58 -31.27 6.89
CA LYS A 136 -22.03 -32.65 7.00
C LYS A 136 -21.56 -33.53 5.83
N SER A 137 -21.50 -32.95 4.64
CA SER A 137 -21.06 -33.66 3.42
C SER A 137 -19.54 -33.88 3.37
N GLY A 138 -18.76 -33.32 4.32
CA GLY A 138 -17.32 -33.43 4.33
C GLY A 138 -16.65 -32.67 3.19
N GLN A 139 -17.42 -31.90 2.44
CA GLN A 139 -16.85 -30.92 1.51
C GLN A 139 -16.12 -29.85 2.33
N PRO A 140 -14.92 -29.45 1.94
CA PRO A 140 -14.24 -28.38 2.64
C PRO A 140 -15.11 -27.13 2.54
N SER A 141 -15.70 -26.72 3.66
CA SER A 141 -16.40 -25.44 3.82
C SER A 141 -15.45 -24.23 3.68
N ASN A 142 -14.26 -24.50 3.18
CA ASN A 142 -13.25 -23.51 2.94
C ASN A 142 -13.19 -23.31 1.42
N PRO A 143 -13.77 -22.23 0.87
CA PRO A 143 -13.59 -21.93 -0.54
C PRO A 143 -12.09 -21.89 -0.83
N GLU A 144 -11.70 -22.39 -2.01
CA GLU A 144 -10.30 -22.32 -2.43
C GLU A 144 -9.77 -20.91 -2.16
N GLY A 145 -8.60 -20.83 -1.54
CA GLY A 145 -7.93 -19.56 -1.33
C GLY A 145 -7.54 -18.96 -2.67
N GLU A 146 -7.21 -17.70 -2.67
CA GLU A 146 -6.79 -16.97 -3.86
C GLU A 146 -5.50 -16.19 -3.58
N VAL A 147 -4.79 -15.84 -4.65
CA VAL A 147 -3.56 -15.05 -4.57
C VAL A 147 -3.77 -13.70 -5.23
N TYR A 148 -3.43 -12.63 -4.52
CA TYR A 148 -3.39 -11.27 -5.04
C TYR A 148 -1.94 -10.86 -5.29
N LEU A 149 -1.55 -10.68 -6.53
CA LEU A 149 -0.26 -10.12 -6.91
C LEU A 149 -0.42 -8.60 -7.05
N VAL A 150 0.12 -7.84 -6.09
CA VAL A 150 -0.19 -6.42 -5.94
C VAL A 150 1.07 -5.56 -5.99
N GLY A 151 1.03 -4.53 -6.84
CA GLY A 151 2.03 -3.48 -6.87
C GLY A 151 1.79 -2.45 -5.77
N SER A 152 2.80 -2.21 -4.95
CA SER A 152 2.75 -1.23 -3.86
C SER A 152 3.18 0.18 -4.27
N GLY A 153 3.48 0.40 -5.54
CA GLY A 153 4.07 1.67 -5.96
C GLY A 153 5.54 1.84 -5.53
N PRO A 154 6.14 3.00 -5.79
CA PRO A 154 7.57 3.25 -5.61
C PRO A 154 7.98 3.54 -4.16
N GLY A 155 7.03 3.86 -3.28
CA GLY A 155 7.35 4.08 -1.86
C GLY A 155 6.38 4.97 -1.07
N ASP A 156 5.79 5.98 -1.69
CA ASP A 156 4.76 6.81 -1.08
C ASP A 156 3.43 6.03 -0.98
N PRO A 157 2.84 5.90 0.22
CA PRO A 157 1.55 5.23 0.42
C PRO A 157 0.39 5.85 -0.39
N ASP A 158 0.40 7.15 -0.64
CA ASP A 158 -0.64 7.84 -1.40
C ASP A 158 -0.63 7.46 -2.90
N LEU A 159 0.41 6.75 -3.34
CA LEU A 159 0.52 6.19 -4.69
C LEU A 159 -0.04 4.76 -4.81
N LEU A 160 -0.61 4.22 -3.75
CA LEU A 160 -1.34 2.95 -3.82
C LEU A 160 -2.64 3.12 -4.62
N THR A 161 -2.98 2.10 -5.40
CA THR A 161 -4.32 2.04 -5.98
C THR A 161 -5.35 1.70 -4.90
N PHE A 162 -6.57 2.22 -5.03
CA PHE A 162 -7.67 1.86 -4.11
C PHE A 162 -7.92 0.34 -4.07
N ARG A 163 -7.71 -0.36 -5.20
CA ARG A 163 -7.84 -1.81 -5.25
C ARG A 163 -6.75 -2.50 -4.43
N ALA A 164 -5.51 -2.04 -4.54
CA ALA A 164 -4.42 -2.55 -3.72
C ALA A 164 -4.73 -2.43 -2.23
N LEU A 165 -5.15 -1.24 -1.78
CA LEU A 165 -5.51 -0.98 -0.39
C LEU A 165 -6.64 -1.90 0.09
N ARG A 166 -7.72 -2.06 -0.69
CA ARG A 166 -8.83 -2.98 -0.32
C ARG A 166 -8.36 -4.43 -0.16
N LEU A 167 -7.50 -4.92 -1.06
CA LEU A 167 -6.98 -6.28 -0.97
C LEU A 167 -6.00 -6.45 0.19
N MET A 168 -5.20 -5.43 0.51
CA MET A 168 -4.34 -5.41 1.71
C MET A 168 -5.16 -5.53 3.01
N GLN A 169 -6.36 -4.95 3.04
CA GLN A 169 -7.28 -5.04 4.19
C GLN A 169 -8.02 -6.38 4.27
N ARG A 170 -8.02 -7.18 3.20
CA ARG A 170 -8.71 -8.49 3.13
C ARG A 170 -7.78 -9.69 3.23
N ALA A 171 -6.48 -9.49 3.05
CA ALA A 171 -5.50 -10.55 3.02
C ALA A 171 -5.36 -11.25 4.38
N ASP A 172 -5.20 -12.58 4.36
CA ASP A 172 -4.92 -13.40 5.54
C ASP A 172 -3.42 -13.49 5.79
N VAL A 173 -2.65 -13.54 4.68
CA VAL A 173 -1.18 -13.61 4.70
C VAL A 173 -0.63 -12.64 3.66
N VAL A 174 0.38 -11.90 4.05
CA VAL A 174 1.09 -10.95 3.17
C VAL A 174 2.54 -11.38 3.00
N LEU A 175 2.90 -11.77 1.78
CA LEU A 175 4.27 -12.06 1.40
C LEU A 175 4.91 -10.81 0.79
N HIS A 176 5.97 -10.30 1.40
CA HIS A 176 6.56 -9.02 0.96
C HIS A 176 8.08 -9.05 0.85
N ASP A 177 8.60 -8.20 -0.03
CA ASP A 177 10.03 -8.00 -0.26
C ASP A 177 10.59 -6.84 0.60
N ARG A 178 11.92 -6.75 0.63
CA ARG A 178 12.66 -5.68 1.34
C ARG A 178 12.32 -4.26 0.82
N LEU A 179 11.94 -4.12 -0.45
CA LEU A 179 11.71 -2.82 -1.06
C LEU A 179 10.36 -2.21 -0.69
N VAL A 180 9.42 -2.99 -0.16
CA VAL A 180 8.15 -2.49 0.37
C VAL A 180 8.40 -1.78 1.70
N PRO A 181 8.14 -0.47 1.83
CA PRO A 181 8.42 0.26 3.05
C PRO A 181 7.41 -0.07 4.17
N ALA A 182 7.83 0.18 5.42
CA ALA A 182 7.01 -0.05 6.60
C ALA A 182 5.67 0.73 6.54
N SER A 183 5.69 1.98 6.06
CA SER A 183 4.49 2.82 5.92
C SER A 183 3.41 2.18 5.05
N ILE A 184 3.79 1.39 4.04
CA ILE A 184 2.84 0.62 3.22
C ILE A 184 2.41 -0.66 3.95
N LEU A 185 3.33 -1.36 4.61
CA LEU A 185 2.99 -2.56 5.37
C LEU A 185 2.03 -2.25 6.54
N ASP A 186 2.08 -1.06 7.11
CA ASP A 186 1.20 -0.64 8.19
C ASP A 186 -0.26 -0.42 7.74
N LEU A 187 -0.49 -0.30 6.43
CA LEU A 187 -1.83 -0.28 5.83
C LEU A 187 -2.46 -1.67 5.69
N VAL A 188 -1.67 -2.73 5.84
CA VAL A 188 -2.19 -4.10 5.92
C VAL A 188 -2.97 -4.28 7.22
N ARG A 189 -4.08 -5.02 7.18
CA ARG A 189 -4.85 -5.29 8.41
C ARG A 189 -3.95 -5.88 9.50
N ARG A 190 -4.23 -5.54 10.76
CA ARG A 190 -3.34 -5.83 11.90
C ARG A 190 -3.15 -7.32 12.20
N ASP A 191 -4.17 -8.12 11.95
CA ASP A 191 -4.20 -9.55 12.22
C ASP A 191 -3.74 -10.43 11.04
N ALA A 192 -3.33 -9.82 9.90
CA ALA A 192 -2.73 -10.56 8.81
C ALA A 192 -1.32 -11.04 9.17
N GLU A 193 -1.04 -12.28 8.84
CA GLU A 193 0.30 -12.84 8.94
C GLU A 193 1.24 -12.15 7.94
N ARG A 194 2.37 -11.60 8.40
CA ARG A 194 3.36 -10.93 7.52
C ARG A 194 4.58 -11.82 7.37
N VAL A 195 4.84 -12.27 6.16
CA VAL A 195 5.94 -13.16 5.82
C VAL A 195 6.94 -12.42 4.93
N PHE A 196 8.14 -12.22 5.41
CA PHE A 196 9.22 -11.65 4.63
C PHE A 196 9.84 -12.72 3.71
N VAL A 197 9.81 -12.49 2.41
CA VAL A 197 10.34 -13.43 1.40
C VAL A 197 11.58 -12.89 0.66
N GLY A 198 12.07 -11.71 1.02
CA GLY A 198 13.25 -11.09 0.44
C GLY A 198 14.58 -11.66 0.97
N LYS A 199 15.70 -11.17 0.43
CA LYS A 199 17.04 -11.50 0.93
C LYS A 199 17.31 -10.78 2.24
N LYS A 200 17.60 -11.53 3.32
CA LYS A 200 18.22 -10.96 4.53
C LYS A 200 19.75 -11.07 4.43
N PRO A 201 20.51 -10.12 4.99
CA PRO A 201 21.94 -10.31 5.13
C PRO A 201 22.22 -11.55 5.98
N GLY A 202 22.99 -12.50 5.43
CA GLY A 202 23.35 -13.75 6.12
C GLY A 202 22.41 -14.94 5.94
N ASP A 203 21.19 -14.75 5.42
CA ASP A 203 20.24 -15.83 5.14
C ASP A 203 20.22 -16.21 3.66
N GLN A 204 19.98 -17.51 3.37
CA GLN A 204 19.65 -17.93 2.01
C GLN A 204 18.28 -17.35 1.65
N ALA A 205 18.26 -16.48 0.62
CA ALA A 205 16.99 -16.00 0.07
C ALA A 205 16.15 -17.18 -0.39
N LEU A 206 14.85 -17.13 -0.11
CA LEU A 206 13.92 -18.05 -0.76
C LEU A 206 14.09 -17.92 -2.29
N ARG A 207 14.31 -19.05 -2.96
CA ARG A 207 14.32 -19.06 -4.41
C ARG A 207 12.93 -18.72 -4.93
N GLN A 208 12.84 -18.17 -6.12
CA GLN A 208 11.54 -17.77 -6.72
C GLN A 208 10.52 -18.93 -6.71
N GLU A 209 10.99 -20.15 -7.00
CA GLU A 209 10.17 -21.37 -6.96
C GLU A 209 9.61 -21.69 -5.56
N GLN A 210 10.37 -21.39 -4.51
CA GLN A 210 9.93 -21.59 -3.13
C GLN A 210 8.87 -20.56 -2.73
N ILE A 211 8.99 -19.32 -3.21
CA ILE A 211 7.96 -18.28 -2.99
C ILE A 211 6.67 -18.69 -3.69
N SER A 212 6.74 -19.15 -4.95
CA SER A 212 5.56 -19.59 -5.68
C SER A 212 4.89 -20.81 -5.03
N ARG A 213 5.68 -21.80 -4.56
CA ARG A 213 5.14 -22.94 -3.80
C ARG A 213 4.44 -22.49 -2.51
N LEU A 214 5.06 -21.59 -1.75
CA LEU A 214 4.47 -21.07 -0.53
C LEU A 214 3.12 -20.40 -0.79
N MET A 215 2.99 -19.63 -1.88
CA MET A 215 1.71 -19.04 -2.28
C MET A 215 0.66 -20.10 -2.58
N ILE A 216 1.02 -21.15 -3.32
CA ILE A 216 0.12 -22.27 -3.64
C ILE A 216 -0.33 -22.99 -2.38
N ASP A 217 0.61 -23.33 -1.49
CA ASP A 217 0.31 -24.08 -0.27
C ASP A 217 -0.62 -23.32 0.67
N LEU A 218 -0.39 -22.00 0.80
CA LEU A 218 -1.26 -21.12 1.58
C LEU A 218 -2.65 -20.95 0.95
N ALA A 219 -2.73 -20.82 -0.38
CA ALA A 219 -4.01 -20.74 -1.07
C ALA A 219 -4.81 -22.05 -0.95
N ARG A 220 -4.16 -23.21 -1.08
CA ARG A 220 -4.81 -24.52 -0.86
C ARG A 220 -5.31 -24.75 0.56
N GLN A 221 -4.74 -24.03 1.54
CA GLN A 221 -5.26 -23.96 2.90
C GLN A 221 -6.47 -23.01 3.03
N GLY A 222 -6.98 -22.50 1.92
CA GLY A 222 -8.09 -21.59 1.88
C GLY A 222 -7.73 -20.16 2.30
N LYS A 223 -6.47 -19.74 2.31
CA LYS A 223 -6.05 -18.37 2.68
C LYS A 223 -6.11 -17.42 1.49
N ARG A 224 -6.47 -16.16 1.74
CA ARG A 224 -6.29 -15.04 0.81
C ARG A 224 -4.85 -14.55 0.94
N VAL A 225 -4.01 -14.87 -0.04
CA VAL A 225 -2.58 -14.59 -0.01
C VAL A 225 -2.29 -13.33 -0.80
N LEU A 226 -1.76 -12.31 -0.16
CA LEU A 226 -1.29 -11.09 -0.82
C LEU A 226 0.22 -11.17 -1.08
N ARG A 227 0.62 -11.19 -2.33
CA ARG A 227 2.01 -11.01 -2.75
C ARG A 227 2.24 -9.53 -3.05
N LEU A 228 2.86 -8.80 -2.13
CA LEU A 228 3.09 -7.37 -2.22
C LEU A 228 4.48 -7.07 -2.77
N LYS A 229 4.54 -6.39 -3.92
CA LYS A 229 5.77 -6.08 -4.65
C LYS A 229 5.95 -4.57 -4.79
N SER A 230 7.17 -4.07 -4.62
CA SER A 230 7.48 -2.65 -4.86
C SER A 230 7.32 -2.28 -6.34
N GLY A 231 6.82 -1.09 -6.63
CA GLY A 231 6.53 -0.64 -7.98
C GLY A 231 5.33 -1.37 -8.59
N ASP A 232 5.52 -1.89 -9.78
CA ASP A 232 4.56 -2.70 -10.53
C ASP A 232 5.05 -4.16 -10.62
N PRO A 233 4.18 -5.17 -10.41
CA PRO A 233 4.58 -6.57 -10.41
C PRO A 233 5.16 -7.06 -11.74
N PHE A 234 4.73 -6.49 -12.86
CA PHE A 234 5.10 -6.91 -14.22
C PHE A 234 6.24 -6.08 -14.83
N VAL A 235 6.71 -5.02 -14.14
CA VAL A 235 7.85 -4.23 -14.58
C VAL A 235 9.09 -4.62 -13.78
N PHE A 236 9.93 -5.49 -14.32
CA PHE A 236 11.14 -6.05 -13.70
C PHE A 236 10.92 -6.65 -12.30
N GLY A 237 9.66 -7.02 -11.99
CA GLY A 237 9.25 -7.59 -10.72
C GLY A 237 9.14 -9.11 -10.72
N ARG A 238 9.38 -9.81 -11.82
CA ARG A 238 9.19 -11.26 -11.98
C ARG A 238 7.78 -11.75 -11.72
N GLY A 239 6.78 -10.84 -11.74
CA GLY A 239 5.38 -11.19 -11.48
C GLY A 239 4.81 -12.16 -12.50
N GLY A 240 5.26 -12.09 -13.77
CA GLY A 240 4.86 -13.06 -14.80
C GLY A 240 5.22 -14.49 -14.42
N GLU A 241 6.46 -14.73 -13.95
CA GLU A 241 6.90 -16.05 -13.50
C GLU A 241 6.07 -16.58 -12.31
N GLU A 242 5.72 -15.70 -11.36
CA GLU A 242 4.86 -16.06 -10.22
C GLU A 242 3.46 -16.48 -10.68
N ILE A 243 2.86 -15.74 -11.62
CA ILE A 243 1.51 -16.02 -12.15
C ILE A 243 1.48 -17.30 -13.00
N GLU A 244 2.49 -17.56 -13.82
CA GLU A 244 2.60 -18.79 -14.61
C GLU A 244 2.53 -20.03 -13.70
N VAL A 245 3.25 -20.01 -12.57
CA VAL A 245 3.25 -21.12 -11.62
C VAL A 245 1.89 -21.26 -10.90
N LEU A 246 1.26 -20.16 -10.51
CA LEU A 246 -0.08 -20.17 -9.89
C LEU A 246 -1.13 -20.72 -10.86
N SER A 247 -1.11 -20.24 -12.11
CA SER A 247 -2.02 -20.69 -13.17
C SER A 247 -1.88 -22.20 -13.43
N SER A 248 -0.63 -22.68 -13.55
CA SER A 248 -0.34 -24.09 -13.72
C SER A 248 -0.77 -24.95 -12.52
N GLY A 249 -0.78 -24.36 -11.33
CA GLY A 249 -1.24 -25.00 -10.09
C GLY A 249 -2.76 -24.96 -9.89
N GLY A 250 -3.53 -24.34 -10.81
CA GLY A 250 -4.98 -24.18 -10.72
C GLY A 250 -5.44 -23.20 -9.62
N ILE A 251 -4.54 -22.34 -9.12
CA ILE A 251 -4.86 -21.39 -8.03
C ILE A 251 -5.50 -20.14 -8.62
N PRO A 252 -6.68 -19.70 -8.13
CA PRO A 252 -7.28 -18.43 -8.50
C PRO A 252 -6.36 -17.27 -8.12
N PHE A 253 -6.19 -16.31 -9.02
CA PHE A 253 -5.37 -15.14 -8.75
C PHE A 253 -5.93 -13.87 -9.39
N GLN A 254 -5.50 -12.73 -8.84
CA GLN A 254 -5.73 -11.41 -9.40
C GLN A 254 -4.42 -10.64 -9.45
N VAL A 255 -4.24 -9.84 -10.50
CA VAL A 255 -3.10 -8.93 -10.61
C VAL A 255 -3.58 -7.49 -10.49
N VAL A 256 -2.96 -6.75 -9.59
CA VAL A 256 -3.24 -5.32 -9.40
C VAL A 256 -1.98 -4.54 -9.73
N PRO A 257 -2.00 -3.72 -10.79
CA PRO A 257 -0.86 -2.90 -11.15
C PRO A 257 -0.53 -1.89 -10.06
N GLY A 258 0.73 -1.48 -10.00
CA GLY A 258 1.20 -0.37 -9.18
C GLY A 258 1.92 0.67 -10.02
N ILE A 259 2.12 1.85 -9.46
CA ILE A 259 2.96 2.86 -10.11
C ILE A 259 4.40 2.36 -10.14
N THR A 260 4.90 2.09 -11.34
CA THR A 260 6.28 1.62 -11.50
C THR A 260 7.31 2.69 -11.10
N ALA A 261 8.49 2.28 -10.65
CA ALA A 261 9.54 3.21 -10.19
C ALA A 261 9.91 4.27 -11.25
N ALA A 262 9.90 3.91 -12.54
CA ALA A 262 10.14 4.89 -13.60
C ALA A 262 9.19 6.08 -13.50
N ASN A 263 7.88 5.85 -13.46
CA ASN A 263 6.89 6.91 -13.41
C ASN A 263 6.90 7.66 -12.07
N GLY A 264 6.90 6.94 -10.96
CA GLY A 264 6.81 7.56 -9.65
C GLY A 264 8.06 8.39 -9.32
N CYS A 265 9.26 7.82 -9.51
CA CYS A 265 10.51 8.52 -9.22
C CYS A 265 10.70 9.72 -10.15
N ALA A 266 10.41 9.59 -11.45
CA ALA A 266 10.51 10.66 -12.42
C ALA A 266 9.58 11.83 -12.06
N SER A 267 8.33 11.57 -11.75
CA SER A 267 7.35 12.59 -11.35
C SER A 267 7.79 13.35 -10.10
N TYR A 268 8.26 12.62 -9.07
CA TYR A 268 8.73 13.22 -7.82
C TYR A 268 10.09 13.92 -7.96
N ALA A 269 10.86 13.57 -8.98
CA ALA A 269 12.08 14.27 -9.33
C ALA A 269 11.85 15.51 -10.20
N GLY A 270 10.62 15.74 -10.70
CA GLY A 270 10.34 16.81 -11.66
C GLY A 270 10.94 16.56 -13.05
N ILE A 271 11.05 15.28 -13.45
CA ILE A 271 11.62 14.86 -14.74
C ILE A 271 10.51 14.13 -15.53
N PRO A 272 9.87 14.76 -16.52
CA PRO A 272 8.89 14.07 -17.36
C PRO A 272 9.60 13.04 -18.25
N LEU A 273 9.08 11.81 -18.29
CA LEU A 273 9.68 10.74 -19.11
C LEU A 273 9.52 10.98 -20.63
N THR A 274 8.51 11.74 -21.02
CA THR A 274 8.26 12.15 -22.40
C THR A 274 7.99 13.64 -22.46
N HIS A 275 8.43 14.29 -23.52
CA HIS A 275 8.17 15.72 -23.75
C HIS A 275 8.24 16.00 -25.24
N ARG A 276 7.34 16.87 -25.77
CA ARG A 276 7.25 17.18 -27.20
C ARG A 276 8.60 17.56 -27.80
N ASP A 277 9.39 18.37 -27.11
CA ASP A 277 10.64 18.93 -27.63
C ASP A 277 11.88 18.09 -27.24
N HIS A 278 11.79 17.22 -26.20
CA HIS A 278 12.93 16.48 -25.68
C HIS A 278 12.91 14.99 -26.02
N ALA A 279 11.76 14.32 -25.81
CA ALA A 279 11.68 12.86 -25.98
C ALA A 279 10.30 12.39 -26.44
N GLN A 280 10.25 11.68 -27.56
CA GLN A 280 9.05 11.09 -28.14
C GLN A 280 8.90 9.60 -27.78
N SER A 281 9.95 9.00 -27.24
CA SER A 281 9.96 7.62 -26.79
C SER A 281 10.60 7.49 -25.41
N CYS A 282 10.21 6.46 -24.67
CA CYS A 282 10.80 6.11 -23.38
C CYS A 282 11.04 4.61 -23.34
N MET A 283 12.27 4.22 -23.06
CA MET A 283 12.66 2.81 -22.95
C MET A 283 13.02 2.46 -21.51
N PHE A 284 12.44 1.37 -21.00
CA PHE A 284 12.79 0.80 -19.70
C PHE A 284 13.74 -0.37 -19.90
N VAL A 285 14.86 -0.36 -19.19
CA VAL A 285 15.86 -1.43 -19.24
C VAL A 285 16.29 -1.80 -17.82
N THR A 286 16.82 -2.99 -17.67
CA THR A 286 17.43 -3.42 -16.41
C THR A 286 18.95 -3.44 -16.51
N GLY A 287 19.63 -2.85 -15.54
CA GLY A 287 21.08 -2.94 -15.39
C GLY A 287 21.54 -4.17 -14.63
N HIS A 288 20.62 -5.06 -14.24
CA HIS A 288 20.93 -6.33 -13.56
C HIS A 288 20.72 -7.51 -14.49
N MET A 289 21.69 -8.41 -14.58
CA MET A 289 21.67 -9.53 -15.49
C MET A 289 21.93 -10.85 -14.77
N LYS A 290 21.49 -11.94 -15.39
CA LYS A 290 21.56 -13.28 -14.81
C LYS A 290 23.01 -13.78 -14.61
N ASP A 291 23.94 -13.34 -15.46
CA ASP A 291 25.32 -13.84 -15.50
C ASP A 291 26.38 -12.72 -15.43
N GLU A 292 26.06 -11.61 -14.73
CA GLU A 292 26.95 -10.43 -14.55
C GLU A 292 27.38 -9.72 -15.84
N ARG A 293 26.80 -10.08 -17.00
CA ARG A 293 27.08 -9.43 -18.28
C ARG A 293 25.90 -8.57 -18.72
N LEU A 294 26.21 -7.37 -19.18
CA LEU A 294 25.24 -6.46 -19.79
C LEU A 294 25.07 -6.81 -21.27
N ASP A 295 24.23 -7.79 -21.58
CA ASP A 295 23.87 -8.16 -22.97
C ASP A 295 22.57 -7.45 -23.36
N LEU A 296 22.68 -6.19 -23.76
CA LEU A 296 21.57 -5.30 -24.11
C LEU A 296 21.71 -4.85 -25.57
N ASN A 297 20.58 -4.50 -26.18
CA ASN A 297 20.60 -3.88 -27.51
C ASN A 297 21.02 -2.39 -27.39
N TRP A 298 22.33 -2.16 -27.30
CA TRP A 298 22.91 -0.82 -27.10
C TRP A 298 22.49 0.16 -28.19
N GLN A 299 22.44 -0.30 -29.46
CA GLN A 299 22.04 0.53 -30.59
C GLN A 299 20.62 1.06 -30.47
N ALA A 300 19.71 0.30 -29.89
CA ALA A 300 18.34 0.75 -29.65
C ALA A 300 18.23 1.78 -28.51
N MET A 301 19.24 1.84 -27.62
CA MET A 301 19.23 2.75 -26.46
C MET A 301 19.83 4.13 -26.73
N VAL A 302 20.58 4.28 -27.81
CA VAL A 302 21.24 5.55 -28.18
C VAL A 302 20.46 6.36 -29.23
N GLN A 303 19.17 6.14 -29.33
CA GLN A 303 18.33 6.81 -30.32
C GLN A 303 18.08 8.30 -29.92
N PRO A 304 18.02 9.21 -30.91
CA PRO A 304 17.71 10.60 -30.65
C PRO A 304 16.28 10.74 -30.11
N ARG A 305 16.06 11.75 -29.27
CA ARG A 305 14.74 12.08 -28.69
C ARG A 305 14.10 10.91 -27.93
N GLN A 306 14.93 10.12 -27.26
CA GLN A 306 14.53 9.00 -26.42
C GLN A 306 14.95 9.25 -24.98
N THR A 307 14.08 8.94 -24.03
CA THR A 307 14.43 8.83 -22.62
C THR A 307 14.73 7.37 -22.30
N LEU A 308 15.86 7.10 -21.66
CA LEU A 308 16.22 5.79 -21.17
C LEU A 308 16.07 5.76 -19.65
N VAL A 309 15.33 4.77 -19.13
CA VAL A 309 15.19 4.56 -17.68
C VAL A 309 15.79 3.21 -17.31
N VAL A 310 16.80 3.22 -16.44
CA VAL A 310 17.53 2.04 -16.04
C VAL A 310 17.14 1.63 -14.61
N TYR A 311 16.60 0.41 -14.49
CA TYR A 311 16.29 -0.23 -13.22
C TYR A 311 17.49 -1.05 -12.74
N MET A 312 17.70 -1.11 -11.43
CA MET A 312 18.76 -1.92 -10.80
C MET A 312 20.16 -1.65 -11.35
N GLY A 313 20.40 -0.46 -11.94
CA GLY A 313 21.61 -0.11 -12.68
C GLY A 313 22.75 0.45 -11.84
N LEU A 314 22.60 0.67 -10.53
CA LEU A 314 23.62 1.37 -9.75
C LEU A 314 24.97 0.65 -9.71
N ARG A 315 24.95 -0.68 -9.58
CA ARG A 315 26.19 -1.51 -9.53
C ARG A 315 26.91 -1.56 -10.87
N SER A 316 26.16 -1.63 -11.95
CA SER A 316 26.68 -1.70 -13.31
C SER A 316 26.84 -0.32 -13.98
N LEU A 317 26.58 0.76 -13.26
CA LEU A 317 26.56 2.12 -13.82
C LEU A 317 27.83 2.51 -14.56
N PRO A 318 29.06 2.22 -14.06
CA PRO A 318 30.29 2.54 -14.79
C PRO A 318 30.35 1.82 -16.15
N GLU A 319 30.12 0.53 -16.19
CA GLU A 319 30.13 -0.26 -17.43
C GLU A 319 28.97 0.16 -18.36
N PHE A 320 27.80 0.46 -17.77
CA PHE A 320 26.61 0.86 -18.52
C PHE A 320 26.83 2.19 -19.26
N THR A 321 27.40 3.19 -18.60
CA THR A 321 27.68 4.50 -19.20
C THR A 321 28.79 4.38 -20.26
N GLU A 322 29.85 3.63 -20.00
CA GLU A 322 30.92 3.37 -20.96
C GLU A 322 30.39 2.72 -22.25
N LYS A 323 29.56 1.69 -22.11
CA LYS A 323 28.97 0.98 -23.27
C LYS A 323 28.00 1.88 -24.06
N LEU A 324 27.18 2.70 -23.40
CA LEU A 324 26.32 3.65 -24.11
C LEU A 324 27.14 4.63 -24.95
N ILE A 325 28.21 5.20 -24.38
CA ILE A 325 29.10 6.14 -25.08
C ILE A 325 29.80 5.43 -26.23
N ALA A 326 30.31 4.22 -26.02
CA ALA A 326 30.98 3.43 -27.08
C ALA A 326 30.05 3.11 -28.26
N HIS A 327 28.73 3.07 -28.04
CA HIS A 327 27.72 2.83 -29.08
C HIS A 327 27.11 4.11 -29.64
N GLY A 328 27.65 5.30 -29.32
CA GLY A 328 27.29 6.57 -29.93
C GLY A 328 26.44 7.50 -29.08
N ALA A 329 26.25 7.23 -27.80
CA ALA A 329 25.65 8.23 -26.91
C ALA A 329 26.60 9.41 -26.72
N ASP A 330 26.08 10.62 -26.74
CA ASP A 330 26.87 11.82 -26.41
C ASP A 330 27.25 11.79 -24.92
N PRO A 331 28.55 11.84 -24.56
CA PRO A 331 29.01 11.87 -23.18
C PRO A 331 28.40 12.98 -22.32
N THR A 332 27.99 14.10 -22.97
CA THR A 332 27.38 15.25 -22.31
C THR A 332 25.85 15.09 -22.09
N THR A 333 25.25 14.00 -22.57
CA THR A 333 23.82 13.75 -22.41
C THR A 333 23.41 13.92 -20.95
N PRO A 334 22.39 14.75 -20.63
CA PRO A 334 21.90 14.92 -19.27
C PRO A 334 21.38 13.61 -18.69
N ALA A 335 21.77 13.33 -17.45
CA ALA A 335 21.35 12.12 -16.74
C ALA A 335 21.07 12.41 -15.27
N ALA A 336 20.22 11.59 -14.66
CA ALA A 336 19.83 11.70 -13.26
C ALA A 336 19.83 10.34 -12.58
N ILE A 337 20.20 10.31 -11.29
CA ILE A 337 19.99 9.18 -10.38
C ILE A 337 19.02 9.63 -9.33
N ILE A 338 17.96 8.86 -9.12
CA ILE A 338 16.96 9.09 -8.08
C ILE A 338 17.10 7.96 -7.07
N ASP A 339 17.62 8.28 -5.90
CA ASP A 339 17.73 7.34 -4.76
C ASP A 339 16.52 7.47 -3.86
N LYS A 340 15.96 6.35 -3.41
CA LYS A 340 14.79 6.26 -2.54
C LYS A 340 13.61 7.12 -3.03
N GLY A 341 13.36 7.11 -4.34
CA GLY A 341 12.33 7.96 -4.96
C GLY A 341 10.98 7.87 -4.28
N THR A 342 10.24 8.98 -4.24
CA THR A 342 8.93 9.19 -3.62
C THR A 342 8.89 9.10 -2.08
N ARG A 343 10.03 8.91 -1.43
CA ARG A 343 10.13 8.81 0.05
C ARG A 343 10.68 10.10 0.64
N ASP A 344 10.49 10.29 1.94
CA ASP A 344 11.03 11.45 2.68
C ASP A 344 12.55 11.62 2.52
N GLN A 345 13.27 10.52 2.25
CA GLN A 345 14.73 10.52 2.06
C GLN A 345 15.12 10.53 0.57
N GLN A 346 14.24 10.94 -0.33
CA GLN A 346 14.57 11.01 -1.75
C GLN A 346 15.77 11.94 -1.99
N GLN A 347 16.74 11.43 -2.74
CA GLN A 347 17.87 12.22 -3.24
C GLN A 347 17.92 12.14 -4.76
N VAL A 348 18.16 13.27 -5.41
CA VAL A 348 18.28 13.34 -6.87
C VAL A 348 19.63 13.95 -7.21
N ILE A 349 20.41 13.22 -8.00
CA ILE A 349 21.72 13.64 -8.50
C ILE A 349 21.61 13.81 -10.00
N THR A 350 22.03 14.93 -10.53
CA THR A 350 22.03 15.21 -11.97
C THR A 350 23.43 15.52 -12.44
N GLY A 351 23.73 15.19 -13.70
CA GLY A 351 25.01 15.47 -14.34
C GLY A 351 25.04 14.97 -15.78
N ALA A 352 26.19 15.10 -16.42
CA ALA A 352 26.43 14.50 -17.72
C ALA A 352 26.63 12.98 -17.61
N LEU A 353 26.31 12.26 -18.67
CA LEU A 353 26.36 10.78 -18.72
C LEU A 353 27.74 10.25 -18.33
N ASP A 354 28.83 10.85 -18.82
CA ASP A 354 30.22 10.47 -18.53
C ASP A 354 30.63 10.71 -17.06
N ARG A 355 29.93 11.59 -16.35
CA ARG A 355 30.20 11.92 -14.95
C ARG A 355 29.31 11.17 -13.96
N LEU A 356 28.25 10.53 -14.45
CA LEU A 356 27.19 10.01 -13.60
C LEU A 356 27.69 8.94 -12.63
N ALA A 357 28.60 8.06 -13.07
CA ALA A 357 29.17 7.01 -12.22
C ALA A 357 30.02 7.58 -11.06
N VAL A 358 30.79 8.63 -11.34
CA VAL A 358 31.60 9.34 -10.33
C VAL A 358 30.69 10.02 -9.30
N LEU A 359 29.69 10.76 -9.77
CA LEU A 359 28.71 11.44 -8.91
C LEU A 359 27.96 10.44 -8.01
N ALA A 360 27.61 9.26 -8.53
CA ALA A 360 26.99 8.22 -7.76
C ALA A 360 27.88 7.68 -6.61
N ALA A 361 29.17 7.51 -6.90
CA ALA A 361 30.15 7.04 -5.91
C ALA A 361 30.40 8.08 -4.80
N GLU A 362 30.50 9.36 -5.17
CA GLU A 362 30.69 10.48 -4.23
C GLU A 362 29.49 10.62 -3.27
N ALA A 363 28.28 10.44 -3.78
CA ALA A 363 27.05 10.58 -3.00
C ALA A 363 26.75 9.40 -2.07
N LYS A 364 27.52 8.31 -2.12
CA LYS A 364 27.36 7.12 -1.26
C LYS A 364 25.93 6.58 -1.20
N LEU A 365 25.29 6.47 -2.36
CA LEU A 365 23.90 6.02 -2.47
C LEU A 365 23.73 4.59 -1.91
N GLY A 366 22.67 4.35 -1.16
CA GLY A 366 22.44 3.08 -0.48
C GLY A 366 21.03 2.51 -0.62
N GLY A 367 20.14 3.22 -1.31
CA GLY A 367 18.75 2.83 -1.49
C GLY A 367 18.46 2.19 -2.85
N PRO A 368 17.20 1.84 -3.11
CA PRO A 368 16.77 1.52 -4.45
C PRO A 368 16.87 2.77 -5.32
N THR A 369 17.54 2.64 -6.46
CA THR A 369 17.78 3.75 -7.38
C THR A 369 17.08 3.52 -8.71
N THR A 370 16.63 4.63 -9.31
CA THR A 370 16.18 4.70 -10.71
C THR A 370 17.09 5.69 -11.45
N ILE A 371 17.62 5.31 -12.60
CA ILE A 371 18.49 6.16 -13.40
C ILE A 371 17.70 6.61 -14.63
N ILE A 372 17.76 7.90 -14.95
CA ILE A 372 17.11 8.50 -16.13
C ILE A 372 18.18 9.17 -16.97
N ILE A 373 18.24 8.84 -18.27
CA ILE A 373 19.19 9.40 -19.21
C ILE A 373 18.41 10.02 -20.37
N GLY A 374 18.71 11.27 -20.70
CA GLY A 374 18.06 12.00 -21.78
C GLY A 374 17.88 13.48 -21.48
N THR A 375 17.62 14.27 -22.50
CA THR A 375 17.48 15.74 -22.40
C THR A 375 16.31 16.18 -21.52
N VAL A 376 15.33 15.30 -21.23
CA VAL A 376 14.23 15.58 -20.29
C VAL A 376 14.73 15.89 -18.87
N VAL A 377 15.95 15.46 -18.51
CA VAL A 377 16.54 15.71 -17.19
C VAL A 377 16.76 17.21 -16.95
N THR A 378 17.03 17.99 -17.98
CA THR A 378 17.21 19.44 -17.86
C THR A 378 15.95 20.18 -17.42
N LEU A 379 14.78 19.57 -17.62
CA LEU A 379 13.51 20.18 -17.22
C LEU A 379 13.33 20.23 -15.70
N ARG A 380 14.08 19.40 -14.96
CA ARG A 380 14.02 19.34 -13.50
C ARG A 380 14.25 20.70 -12.84
N ASP A 381 15.14 21.52 -13.38
CA ASP A 381 15.49 22.84 -12.81
C ASP A 381 14.25 23.74 -12.64
N ASN A 382 13.27 23.57 -13.54
CA ASN A 382 12.03 24.34 -13.54
C ASN A 382 10.82 23.56 -12.98
N LEU A 383 10.90 22.21 -12.95
CA LEU A 383 9.75 21.35 -12.63
C LEU A 383 9.88 20.63 -11.28
N SER A 384 10.96 20.85 -10.54
CA SER A 384 11.17 20.24 -9.22
C SER A 384 10.17 20.82 -8.20
N TRP A 385 9.19 20.03 -7.80
CA TRP A 385 8.13 20.43 -6.86
C TRP A 385 8.22 19.71 -5.52
N PHE A 386 8.67 18.46 -5.52
CA PHE A 386 8.73 17.63 -4.30
C PHE A 386 9.96 18.02 -3.49
N LYS A 387 9.72 18.38 -2.22
CA LYS A 387 10.77 18.67 -1.24
C LYS A 387 10.80 17.55 -0.22
N PRO A 388 11.81 16.65 -0.25
CA PRO A 388 11.99 15.63 0.76
C PRO A 388 12.09 16.28 2.15
N ARG A 389 11.51 15.65 3.16
CA ARG A 389 11.72 16.10 4.53
C ARG A 389 13.15 15.75 4.91
N ASN A 390 14.01 16.74 5.04
CA ASN A 390 15.33 16.53 5.61
C ASN A 390 15.13 15.97 7.02
N SER A 391 15.56 14.72 7.23
CA SER A 391 15.75 14.17 8.56
C SER A 391 16.87 15.00 9.20
N GLY A 392 16.50 16.01 10.00
CA GLY A 392 17.45 16.73 10.84
C GLY A 392 18.02 15.82 11.90
#